data_a569e418cbbe09b07d514d2198b619cb
#
_entry.id   a569e418cbbe09b07d514d2198b619cb
#
_cell.length_a   1.000
_cell.length_b   1.000
_cell.length_c   1.000
_cell.angle_alpha   90.00
_cell.angle_beta   90.00
_cell.angle_gamma   90.00
#
_symmetry.space_group_name_H-M   'P 1'
#
loop_
_entity.id
_entity.type
_entity.pdbx_description
1 polymer ?
#
loop_
_entity_poly.entity_id
_entity_poly.type
_entity_poly.pdbx_seq_one_letter_code
_entity_poly.pdbx_strand_id
1 'polypeptide(L)'
;MKKLSGAEMVVQSLRDQGVEFLFGYPGGAVLDIYDAIHTLGGIEHILVRHEQAAVHMADGYARATGKVGCVLVTSGPGATNAITGIATAYADSIPLVVLSGQVPSGLIGSDAFQECDMIGISRPVVKHSFLVKNSEDIPTIIKKAFYIASTGRPGPVVIDLPKDVVNPLNKFAYTYPEEVTLRSYSPTVQGHKGQIKKALKALLVAKKPVLFVGGGVISANCHDALTRFAKQLNLPVTSSLMGLGAFPGTDRQFLGMLGMHGTYEANTAMHNSDLILGIGVRFDDRTTNNLAKYCPNAKVIHVDVDPTSISKTVPVAIPIVGSAESVLDEFLSLLEDENLAKSQSDLTDWWKEIEQWKAEKCLDFDRHSDVIKPQQVLETIYRLTKGDAYVASDVGQHQMFAALHYPFDKPRRWINSGGLGTMGFGLPAALGVKLADPKATVVCITGDGSIQMNIQELSTAKQYDIPIVIICLNNHFLGMVKQWQDLIYSGRHSQTYMNSLPDFVKLAEAYDHVGIQIAKPEELEEKLKQAFSIKNKLVFVDINVDANEHVYPMQVRGGAMNEMILTKPENA
;
A
#
# COMPACT_ATOMS: atom_id res chain seq x y z
N MET A 1 9.55 35.36 22.62
CA MET A 1 9.15 34.48 21.52
C MET A 1 10.24 34.54 20.44
N LYS A 2 10.60 33.37 19.88
CA LYS A 2 11.50 33.28 18.72
C LYS A 2 10.80 33.91 17.51
N LYS A 3 11.51 34.72 16.74
CA LYS A 3 10.97 35.27 15.47
C LYS A 3 11.55 34.51 14.31
N LEU A 4 10.69 33.99 13.43
CA LEU A 4 11.05 33.19 12.28
C LEU A 4 10.44 33.79 11.01
N SER A 5 11.10 33.59 9.87
CA SER A 5 10.54 33.84 8.56
C SER A 5 9.53 32.73 8.17
N GLY A 6 8.73 32.92 7.13
CA GLY A 6 7.81 31.90 6.67
C GLY A 6 8.52 30.59 6.32
N ALA A 7 9.65 30.63 5.63
CA ALA A 7 10.47 29.45 5.33
C ALA A 7 11.01 28.76 6.58
N GLU A 8 11.55 29.53 7.54
CA GLU A 8 11.99 29.01 8.84
C GLU A 8 10.82 28.40 9.63
N MET A 9 9.60 28.98 9.54
CA MET A 9 8.39 28.42 10.17
C MET A 9 7.99 27.08 9.59
N VAL A 10 8.10 26.90 8.28
CA VAL A 10 7.85 25.59 7.65
C VAL A 10 8.78 24.54 8.24
N VAL A 11 10.10 24.77 8.22
CA VAL A 11 11.09 23.80 8.71
C VAL A 11 10.94 23.55 10.21
N GLN A 12 10.76 24.60 11.01
CA GLN A 12 10.58 24.45 12.46
C GLN A 12 9.30 23.68 12.80
N SER A 13 8.19 23.95 12.09
CA SER A 13 6.93 23.23 12.31
C SER A 13 7.00 21.74 11.95
N LEU A 14 7.75 21.39 10.90
CA LEU A 14 8.02 19.99 10.55
C LEU A 14 8.86 19.31 11.64
N ARG A 15 9.86 20.00 12.21
CA ARG A 15 10.65 19.50 13.35
C ARG A 15 9.78 19.30 14.60
N ASP A 16 8.94 20.26 14.92
CA ASP A 16 8.02 20.19 16.07
C ASP A 16 6.96 19.10 15.88
N GLN A 17 6.67 18.70 14.63
CA GLN A 17 5.84 17.56 14.29
C GLN A 17 6.58 16.21 14.34
N GLY A 18 7.91 16.22 14.50
CA GLY A 18 8.76 15.04 14.58
C GLY A 18 9.08 14.40 13.21
N VAL A 19 9.12 15.23 12.16
CA VAL A 19 9.54 14.77 10.82
C VAL A 19 11.03 14.49 10.82
N GLU A 20 11.40 13.25 10.48
CA GLU A 20 12.79 12.79 10.38
C GLU A 20 13.30 12.95 8.94
N PHE A 21 12.51 12.54 7.95
CA PHE A 21 12.83 12.57 6.53
C PHE A 21 11.88 13.48 5.75
N LEU A 22 12.44 14.26 4.83
CA LEU A 22 11.70 15.08 3.86
C LEU A 22 12.15 14.69 2.45
N PHE A 23 11.24 14.09 1.67
CA PHE A 23 11.53 13.65 0.32
C PHE A 23 11.20 14.76 -0.68
N GLY A 24 12.07 15.04 -1.64
CA GLY A 24 11.73 16.13 -2.54
C GLY A 24 12.76 16.47 -3.60
N TYR A 25 12.42 17.50 -4.37
CA TYR A 25 13.28 18.04 -5.43
C TYR A 25 13.22 19.57 -5.41
N PRO A 26 14.36 20.25 -5.36
CA PRO A 26 14.42 21.72 -5.27
C PRO A 26 13.96 22.39 -6.58
N GLY A 27 13.47 23.62 -6.43
CA GLY A 27 13.13 24.51 -7.57
C GLY A 27 12.86 25.93 -7.09
N GLY A 28 12.68 26.83 -8.02
CA GLY A 28 12.67 28.28 -7.77
C GLY A 28 11.69 28.78 -6.70
N ALA A 29 10.51 28.15 -6.60
CA ALA A 29 9.46 28.58 -5.66
C ALA A 29 9.75 28.16 -4.21
N VAL A 30 10.63 27.18 -3.98
CA VAL A 30 10.92 26.60 -2.64
C VAL A 30 12.35 26.82 -2.16
N LEU A 31 13.16 27.61 -2.86
CA LEU A 31 14.57 27.86 -2.51
C LEU A 31 14.73 28.42 -1.10
N ASP A 32 13.83 29.30 -0.67
CA ASP A 32 13.86 29.87 0.68
C ASP A 32 13.65 28.81 1.77
N ILE A 33 12.82 27.78 1.47
CA ILE A 33 12.62 26.64 2.38
C ILE A 33 13.88 25.76 2.40
N TYR A 34 14.52 25.51 1.25
CA TYR A 34 15.78 24.75 1.18
C TYR A 34 16.92 25.45 1.92
N ASP A 35 17.00 26.80 1.84
CA ASP A 35 17.95 27.56 2.64
C ASP A 35 17.67 27.42 4.15
N ALA A 36 16.39 27.45 4.54
CA ALA A 36 16.00 27.22 5.93
C ALA A 36 16.30 25.78 6.41
N ILE A 37 16.16 24.76 5.55
CA ILE A 37 16.57 23.37 5.87
C ILE A 37 18.08 23.33 6.14
N HIS A 38 18.89 23.98 5.31
CA HIS A 38 20.34 24.03 5.48
C HIS A 38 20.74 24.75 6.78
N THR A 39 20.13 25.89 7.07
CA THR A 39 20.49 26.73 8.20
C THR A 39 20.01 26.23 9.55
N LEU A 40 18.80 25.65 9.61
CA LEU A 40 18.21 25.13 10.85
C LEU A 40 18.61 23.69 11.14
N GLY A 41 18.83 22.88 10.12
CA GLY A 41 19.10 21.44 10.23
C GLY A 41 17.99 20.64 10.92
N GLY A 42 18.28 19.40 11.30
CA GLY A 42 17.39 18.56 12.11
C GLY A 42 16.28 17.82 11.34
N ILE A 43 16.28 17.91 10.01
CA ILE A 43 15.49 17.09 9.09
C ILE A 43 16.45 16.58 8.02
N GLU A 44 16.42 15.29 7.74
CA GLU A 44 17.18 14.72 6.64
C GLU A 44 16.39 14.84 5.34
N HIS A 45 16.93 15.61 4.39
CA HIS A 45 16.31 15.76 3.07
C HIS A 45 16.87 14.73 2.12
N ILE A 46 15.97 13.95 1.48
CA ILE A 46 16.30 12.96 0.45
C ILE A 46 16.00 13.55 -0.92
N LEU A 47 17.05 13.83 -1.66
CA LEU A 47 16.96 14.35 -3.03
C LEU A 47 16.65 13.21 -4.00
N VAL A 48 15.44 13.17 -4.51
CA VAL A 48 14.99 12.23 -5.53
C VAL A 48 15.42 12.65 -6.94
N ARG A 49 15.08 11.88 -7.95
CA ARG A 49 15.30 12.23 -9.36
C ARG A 49 14.02 12.59 -10.11
N HIS A 50 12.87 12.33 -9.47
CA HIS A 50 11.56 12.69 -9.97
C HIS A 50 10.57 12.89 -8.80
N GLU A 51 9.69 13.88 -8.86
CA GLU A 51 8.78 14.21 -7.75
C GLU A 51 7.74 13.11 -7.48
N GLN A 52 7.34 12.35 -8.49
CA GLN A 52 6.52 11.14 -8.29
C GLN A 52 7.22 10.16 -7.36
N ALA A 53 8.53 9.96 -7.55
CA ALA A 53 9.32 9.09 -6.69
C ALA A 53 9.44 9.62 -5.25
N ALA A 54 9.49 10.95 -5.06
CA ALA A 54 9.46 11.54 -3.72
C ALA A 54 8.20 11.12 -2.95
N VAL A 55 7.04 11.19 -3.63
CA VAL A 55 5.77 10.80 -3.00
C VAL A 55 5.73 9.28 -2.73
N HIS A 56 6.22 8.45 -3.66
CA HIS A 56 6.30 7.00 -3.45
C HIS A 56 7.29 6.60 -2.35
N MET A 57 8.42 7.31 -2.19
CA MET A 57 9.32 7.10 -1.05
C MET A 57 8.65 7.45 0.28
N ALA A 58 7.98 8.61 0.34
CA ALA A 58 7.20 9.02 1.51
C ALA A 58 6.08 8.03 1.83
N ASP A 59 5.42 7.47 0.80
CA ASP A 59 4.40 6.43 0.91
C ASP A 59 4.99 5.15 1.51
N GLY A 60 6.11 4.64 0.97
CA GLY A 60 6.81 3.48 1.51
C GLY A 60 7.24 3.67 2.97
N TYR A 61 7.78 4.84 3.31
CA TYR A 61 8.13 5.22 4.67
C TYR A 61 6.90 5.20 5.60
N ALA A 62 5.78 5.78 5.16
CA ALA A 62 4.55 5.84 5.94
C ALA A 62 3.96 4.45 6.18
N ARG A 63 3.96 3.56 5.18
CA ARG A 63 3.49 2.17 5.32
C ARG A 63 4.33 1.38 6.31
N ALA A 64 5.66 1.51 6.25
CA ALA A 64 6.58 0.80 7.14
C ALA A 64 6.47 1.26 8.58
N THR A 65 6.37 2.59 8.81
CA THR A 65 6.42 3.19 10.15
C THR A 65 5.05 3.43 10.78
N GLY A 66 4.00 3.63 9.96
CA GLY A 66 2.71 4.19 10.40
C GLY A 66 2.74 5.70 10.66
N LYS A 67 3.87 6.37 10.47
CA LYS A 67 4.01 7.82 10.58
C LYS A 67 3.54 8.52 9.29
N VAL A 68 3.32 9.83 9.35
CA VAL A 68 3.00 10.63 8.17
C VAL A 68 4.26 10.84 7.34
N GLY A 69 4.22 10.48 6.05
CA GLY A 69 5.30 10.78 5.12
C GLY A 69 5.24 12.24 4.65
N CYS A 70 6.41 12.87 4.49
CA CYS A 70 6.51 14.29 4.12
C CYS A 70 7.24 14.49 2.80
N VAL A 71 6.68 15.36 1.95
CA VAL A 71 7.21 15.65 0.62
C VAL A 71 7.30 17.17 0.42
N LEU A 72 8.36 17.63 -0.25
CA LEU A 72 8.53 19.02 -0.69
C LEU A 72 8.85 19.08 -2.18
N VAL A 73 7.98 19.73 -2.95
CA VAL A 73 8.13 19.93 -4.39
C VAL A 73 7.99 21.40 -4.76
N THR A 74 8.60 21.79 -5.88
CA THR A 74 8.44 23.15 -6.41
C THR A 74 7.10 23.31 -7.12
N SER A 75 6.78 24.53 -7.56
CA SER A 75 5.59 24.86 -8.35
C SER A 75 5.63 24.26 -9.76
N GLY A 76 4.53 24.38 -10.49
CA GLY A 76 4.42 23.97 -11.89
C GLY A 76 4.71 22.48 -12.09
N PRO A 77 5.76 22.12 -12.86
CA PRO A 77 6.06 20.71 -13.15
C PRO A 77 6.39 19.88 -11.91
N GLY A 78 6.98 20.47 -10.87
CA GLY A 78 7.23 19.77 -9.61
C GLY A 78 5.94 19.37 -8.91
N ALA A 79 4.96 20.26 -8.86
CA ALA A 79 3.63 20.00 -8.32
C ALA A 79 2.88 18.96 -9.14
N THR A 80 2.85 19.11 -10.47
CA THR A 80 2.11 18.18 -11.36
C THR A 80 2.71 16.79 -11.37
N ASN A 81 4.04 16.65 -11.32
CA ASN A 81 4.72 15.35 -11.24
C ASN A 81 4.39 14.58 -9.95
N ALA A 82 4.04 15.25 -8.86
CA ALA A 82 3.66 14.62 -7.60
C ALA A 82 2.26 13.98 -7.62
N ILE A 83 1.38 14.37 -8.53
CA ILE A 83 -0.06 14.02 -8.53
C ILE A 83 -0.27 12.50 -8.58
N THR A 84 0.45 11.76 -9.43
CA THR A 84 0.32 10.29 -9.50
C THR A 84 0.63 9.65 -8.14
N GLY A 85 1.70 10.09 -7.46
CA GLY A 85 2.04 9.59 -6.13
C GLY A 85 0.98 9.93 -5.08
N ILE A 86 0.45 11.16 -5.11
CA ILE A 86 -0.64 11.61 -4.22
C ILE A 86 -1.90 10.76 -4.44
N ALA A 87 -2.28 10.51 -5.69
CA ALA A 87 -3.43 9.68 -6.03
C ALA A 87 -3.24 8.22 -5.56
N THR A 88 -2.02 7.68 -5.66
CA THR A 88 -1.66 6.36 -5.13
C THR A 88 -1.91 6.28 -3.61
N ALA A 89 -1.39 7.24 -2.87
CA ALA A 89 -1.56 7.32 -1.42
C ALA A 89 -3.03 7.50 -1.01
N TYR A 90 -3.79 8.31 -1.76
CA TYR A 90 -5.21 8.50 -1.53
C TYR A 90 -6.02 7.22 -1.72
N ALA A 91 -5.77 6.50 -2.82
CA ALA A 91 -6.45 5.24 -3.13
C ALA A 91 -6.24 4.17 -2.04
N ASP A 92 -5.05 4.14 -1.44
CA ASP A 92 -4.65 3.16 -0.42
C ASP A 92 -4.77 3.69 1.02
N SER A 93 -5.25 4.92 1.21
CA SER A 93 -5.42 5.52 2.54
C SER A 93 -4.10 5.67 3.32
N ILE A 94 -3.05 6.17 2.65
CA ILE A 94 -1.74 6.38 3.24
C ILE A 94 -1.58 7.83 3.70
N PRO A 95 -1.19 8.08 4.96
CA PRO A 95 -1.06 9.43 5.49
C PRO A 95 0.19 10.13 4.93
N LEU A 96 -0.02 11.18 4.15
CA LEU A 96 1.06 12.02 3.61
C LEU A 96 0.75 13.51 3.81
N VAL A 97 1.79 14.31 3.98
CA VAL A 97 1.73 15.78 3.85
C VAL A 97 2.68 16.19 2.73
N VAL A 98 2.10 16.79 1.69
CA VAL A 98 2.83 17.25 0.50
C VAL A 98 2.85 18.77 0.51
N LEU A 99 4.04 19.34 0.66
CA LEU A 99 4.32 20.76 0.58
C LEU A 99 4.65 21.09 -0.88
N SER A 100 3.85 21.94 -1.50
CA SER A 100 4.05 22.40 -2.86
C SER A 100 4.40 23.89 -2.86
N GLY A 101 5.46 24.26 -3.56
CA GLY A 101 5.71 25.67 -3.82
C GLY A 101 4.66 26.25 -4.79
N GLN A 102 4.43 27.55 -4.69
CA GLN A 102 3.54 28.28 -5.59
C GLN A 102 4.19 29.63 -6.01
N VAL A 103 3.76 30.17 -7.12
CA VAL A 103 4.13 31.54 -7.52
C VAL A 103 3.68 32.56 -6.45
N PRO A 104 4.25 33.77 -6.38
CA PRO A 104 3.78 34.80 -5.46
C PRO A 104 2.28 35.02 -5.53
N SER A 105 1.63 35.24 -4.39
CA SER A 105 0.16 35.34 -4.25
C SER A 105 -0.47 36.32 -5.26
N GLY A 106 0.18 37.43 -5.55
CA GLY A 106 -0.30 38.43 -6.52
C GLY A 106 -0.20 38.02 -8.00
N LEU A 107 0.46 36.88 -8.29
CA LEU A 107 0.61 36.35 -9.64
C LEU A 107 -0.29 35.13 -9.90
N ILE A 108 -0.94 34.60 -8.89
CA ILE A 108 -1.85 33.43 -9.05
C ILE A 108 -3.01 33.83 -9.96
N GLY A 109 -3.22 33.05 -11.03
CA GLY A 109 -4.25 33.30 -12.04
C GLY A 109 -3.82 34.23 -13.18
N SER A 110 -2.52 34.52 -13.30
CA SER A 110 -1.98 35.39 -14.34
C SER A 110 -1.15 34.67 -15.41
N ASP A 111 -1.18 33.32 -15.42
CA ASP A 111 -0.33 32.47 -16.28
C ASP A 111 1.17 32.72 -16.06
N ALA A 112 1.57 32.94 -14.80
CA ALA A 112 2.95 33.19 -14.44
C ALA A 112 3.83 31.96 -14.72
N PHE A 113 5.13 32.17 -14.90
CA PHE A 113 6.08 31.10 -15.17
C PHE A 113 6.05 30.03 -14.04
N GLN A 114 5.84 28.78 -14.42
CA GLN A 114 5.68 27.63 -13.51
C GLN A 114 4.50 27.76 -12.53
N GLU A 115 3.47 28.51 -12.88
CA GLU A 115 2.20 28.49 -12.16
C GLU A 115 1.45 27.17 -12.42
N CYS A 116 0.82 26.64 -11.38
CA CYS A 116 -0.10 25.52 -11.48
C CYS A 116 -1.15 25.64 -10.37
N ASP A 117 -2.43 25.42 -10.69
CA ASP A 117 -3.50 25.31 -9.70
C ASP A 117 -3.38 23.97 -8.97
N MET A 118 -2.42 23.88 -8.03
CA MET A 118 -2.19 22.65 -7.24
C MET A 118 -3.40 22.26 -6.39
N ILE A 119 -4.15 23.24 -5.92
CA ILE A 119 -5.38 22.99 -5.15
C ILE A 119 -6.44 22.36 -6.04
N GLY A 120 -6.65 22.88 -7.25
CA GLY A 120 -7.63 22.37 -8.21
C GLY A 120 -7.32 20.95 -8.67
N ILE A 121 -6.07 20.68 -9.09
CA ILE A 121 -5.69 19.38 -9.62
C ILE A 121 -5.58 18.29 -8.55
N SER A 122 -5.24 18.64 -7.30
CA SER A 122 -5.14 17.67 -6.21
C SER A 122 -6.48 17.36 -5.54
N ARG A 123 -7.47 18.25 -5.62
CA ARG A 123 -8.76 18.16 -4.93
C ARG A 123 -9.43 16.78 -4.96
N PRO A 124 -9.52 16.06 -6.09
CA PRO A 124 -10.19 14.75 -6.15
C PRO A 124 -9.37 13.61 -5.52
N VAL A 125 -8.09 13.82 -5.23
CA VAL A 125 -7.15 12.80 -4.78
C VAL A 125 -6.46 13.14 -3.44
N VAL A 126 -7.05 14.04 -2.65
CA VAL A 126 -6.58 14.38 -1.30
C VAL A 126 -7.72 14.39 -0.30
N LYS A 127 -7.39 14.24 0.97
CA LYS A 127 -8.36 14.46 2.06
C LYS A 127 -8.66 15.95 2.23
N HIS A 128 -7.64 16.78 2.09
CA HIS A 128 -7.74 18.22 2.20
C HIS A 128 -6.57 18.91 1.51
N SER A 129 -6.76 20.18 1.16
CA SER A 129 -5.72 21.04 0.62
C SER A 129 -5.80 22.43 1.25
N PHE A 130 -4.64 23.05 1.49
CA PHE A 130 -4.52 24.40 2.03
C PHE A 130 -3.71 25.27 1.07
N LEU A 131 -4.24 26.43 0.71
CA LEU A 131 -3.46 27.52 0.15
C LEU A 131 -3.11 28.47 1.30
N VAL A 132 -1.82 28.60 1.63
CA VAL A 132 -1.35 29.45 2.73
C VAL A 132 -1.38 30.90 2.27
N LYS A 133 -2.02 31.78 3.05
CA LYS A 133 -2.16 33.22 2.70
C LYS A 133 -1.27 34.12 3.53
N ASN A 134 -0.94 33.72 4.75
CA ASN A 134 -0.11 34.49 5.67
C ASN A 134 0.96 33.61 6.31
N SER A 135 2.17 34.13 6.47
CA SER A 135 3.28 33.39 7.09
C SER A 135 2.97 32.94 8.53
N GLU A 136 2.23 33.73 9.28
CA GLU A 136 1.87 33.44 10.68
C GLU A 136 0.93 32.23 10.82
N ASP A 137 0.21 31.87 9.75
CA ASP A 137 -0.71 30.72 9.74
C ASP A 137 0.00 29.38 9.51
N ILE A 138 1.27 29.40 9.03
CA ILE A 138 2.04 28.19 8.65
C ILE A 138 2.07 27.15 9.77
N PRO A 139 2.43 27.47 11.04
CA PRO A 139 2.51 26.45 12.08
C PRO A 139 1.16 25.75 12.35
N THR A 140 0.08 26.53 12.35
CA THR A 140 -1.27 26.02 12.54
C THR A 140 -1.75 25.16 11.37
N ILE A 141 -1.44 25.56 10.14
CA ILE A 141 -1.82 24.82 8.93
C ILE A 141 -1.05 23.50 8.89
N ILE A 142 0.25 23.49 9.17
CA ILE A 142 1.05 22.25 9.22
C ILE A 142 0.47 21.30 10.28
N LYS A 143 0.21 21.78 11.49
CA LYS A 143 -0.41 20.96 12.54
C LYS A 143 -1.74 20.35 12.10
N LYS A 144 -2.63 21.16 11.47
CA LYS A 144 -3.90 20.71 10.90
C LYS A 144 -3.70 19.67 9.82
N ALA A 145 -2.74 19.86 8.92
CA ALA A 145 -2.47 18.93 7.83
C ALA A 145 -2.07 17.54 8.35
N PHE A 146 -1.17 17.48 9.34
CA PHE A 146 -0.77 16.23 9.97
C PHE A 146 -1.94 15.55 10.68
N TYR A 147 -2.74 16.32 11.42
CA TYR A 147 -3.93 15.79 12.10
C TYR A 147 -4.94 15.20 11.10
N ILE A 148 -5.25 15.91 10.02
CA ILE A 148 -6.18 15.42 8.98
C ILE A 148 -5.59 14.19 8.28
N ALA A 149 -4.29 14.21 7.95
CA ALA A 149 -3.65 13.10 7.23
C ALA A 149 -3.70 11.79 8.02
N SER A 150 -3.52 11.84 9.35
CA SER A 150 -3.34 10.65 10.19
C SER A 150 -4.60 10.17 10.92
N THR A 151 -5.67 10.97 10.99
CA THR A 151 -6.88 10.62 11.76
C THR A 151 -8.05 10.22 10.87
N GLY A 152 -9.05 9.52 11.43
CA GLY A 152 -10.12 8.91 10.65
C GLY A 152 -9.56 7.92 9.63
N ARG A 153 -10.09 7.89 8.41
CA ARG A 153 -9.45 7.19 7.30
C ARG A 153 -8.21 7.99 6.88
N PRO A 154 -6.97 7.47 7.01
CA PRO A 154 -5.76 8.20 6.64
C PRO A 154 -5.73 8.58 5.15
N GLY A 155 -4.92 9.57 4.81
CA GLY A 155 -4.75 9.96 3.41
C GLY A 155 -3.93 11.24 3.24
N PRO A 156 -3.57 11.60 2.00
CA PRO A 156 -2.74 12.75 1.70
C PRO A 156 -3.44 14.08 1.94
N VAL A 157 -2.64 15.07 2.39
CA VAL A 157 -3.01 16.48 2.51
C VAL A 157 -1.97 17.31 1.77
N VAL A 158 -2.40 18.27 0.97
CA VAL A 158 -1.55 19.20 0.23
C VAL A 158 -1.54 20.55 0.92
N ILE A 159 -0.35 21.15 1.04
CA ILE A 159 -0.15 22.53 1.48
C ILE A 159 0.55 23.29 0.35
N ASP A 160 -0.15 24.23 -0.26
CA ASP A 160 0.37 25.09 -1.32
C ASP A 160 0.92 26.37 -0.71
N LEU A 161 2.21 26.65 -0.96
CA LEU A 161 3.02 27.65 -0.29
C LEU A 161 3.47 28.74 -1.29
N PRO A 162 2.76 29.87 -1.39
CA PRO A 162 3.18 30.99 -2.24
C PRO A 162 4.54 31.54 -1.81
N LYS A 163 5.36 31.91 -2.79
CA LYS A 163 6.75 32.35 -2.57
C LYS A 163 6.88 33.58 -1.67
N ASP A 164 5.94 34.51 -1.73
CA ASP A 164 5.90 35.69 -0.86
C ASP A 164 5.58 35.36 0.60
N VAL A 165 4.80 34.30 0.84
CA VAL A 165 4.46 33.82 2.18
C VAL A 165 5.66 33.14 2.87
N VAL A 166 6.53 32.48 2.12
CA VAL A 166 7.75 31.84 2.65
C VAL A 166 8.98 32.75 2.61
N ASN A 167 8.82 34.01 2.27
CA ASN A 167 9.89 35.00 2.12
C ASN A 167 10.77 35.09 3.38
N PRO A 168 12.13 35.06 3.26
CA PRO A 168 13.05 35.06 4.39
C PRO A 168 13.23 36.44 5.05
N LEU A 169 12.84 37.53 4.39
CA LEU A 169 13.08 38.88 4.86
C LEU A 169 12.18 39.30 6.03
N ASN A 170 10.93 38.79 6.05
CA ASN A 170 9.97 39.15 7.08
C ASN A 170 9.95 38.10 8.19
N LYS A 171 10.10 38.53 9.45
CA LYS A 171 10.09 37.62 10.61
C LYS A 171 8.95 37.93 11.56
N PHE A 172 8.20 36.87 11.89
CA PHE A 172 7.04 36.90 12.76
C PHE A 172 7.25 36.06 14.01
N ALA A 173 6.45 36.27 15.05
CA ALA A 173 6.47 35.46 16.25
C ALA A 173 6.08 34.01 15.93
N TYR A 174 6.91 33.07 16.34
CA TYR A 174 6.65 31.64 16.15
C TYR A 174 6.04 31.03 17.39
N THR A 175 4.91 30.35 17.21
CA THR A 175 4.28 29.49 18.22
C THR A 175 3.71 28.26 17.51
N TYR A 176 4.11 27.07 17.95
CA TYR A 176 3.54 25.82 17.45
C TYR A 176 2.36 25.42 18.34
N PRO A 177 1.15 25.17 17.78
CA PRO A 177 -0.02 24.85 18.58
C PRO A 177 0.09 23.46 19.21
N GLU A 178 -0.28 23.33 20.48
CA GLU A 178 -0.34 22.03 21.16
C GLU A 178 -1.50 21.18 20.63
N GLU A 179 -2.67 21.77 20.40
CA GLU A 179 -3.87 21.12 19.92
C GLU A 179 -4.43 21.78 18.67
N VAL A 180 -5.25 21.06 17.93
CA VAL A 180 -5.94 21.55 16.74
C VAL A 180 -7.43 21.32 16.89
N THR A 181 -8.21 22.38 16.70
CA THR A 181 -9.68 22.30 16.58
C THR A 181 -10.08 22.57 15.15
N LEU A 182 -10.87 21.65 14.58
CA LEU A 182 -11.43 21.76 13.24
C LEU A 182 -12.96 21.76 13.31
N ARG A 183 -13.58 22.82 12.81
CA ARG A 183 -15.04 23.01 12.92
C ARG A 183 -15.86 21.87 12.28
N SER A 184 -15.37 21.30 11.17
CA SER A 184 -16.13 20.35 10.34
C SER A 184 -15.46 18.98 10.22
N TYR A 185 -14.43 18.70 11.03
CA TYR A 185 -13.72 17.43 10.98
C TYR A 185 -13.59 16.84 12.38
N SER A 186 -14.39 15.81 12.65
CA SER A 186 -14.39 15.06 13.91
C SER A 186 -14.65 13.58 13.57
N PRO A 187 -13.59 12.79 13.30
CA PRO A 187 -13.75 11.39 12.94
C PRO A 187 -14.34 10.57 14.10
N THR A 188 -15.28 9.68 13.79
CA THR A 188 -15.85 8.74 14.75
C THR A 188 -14.88 7.60 14.98
N VAL A 189 -14.25 7.58 16.16
CA VAL A 189 -13.28 6.53 16.53
C VAL A 189 -13.97 5.38 17.27
N GLN A 190 -14.89 5.70 18.19
CA GLN A 190 -15.58 4.69 19.01
C GLN A 190 -16.78 4.11 18.28
N GLY A 191 -16.80 2.78 18.13
CA GLY A 191 -17.95 2.07 17.58
C GLY A 191 -19.17 2.11 18.51
N HIS A 192 -20.38 2.13 17.94
CA HIS A 192 -21.60 2.12 18.74
C HIS A 192 -21.81 0.77 19.45
N LYS A 193 -21.72 0.73 20.78
CA LYS A 193 -21.76 -0.50 21.61
C LYS A 193 -22.95 -1.42 21.30
N GLY A 194 -24.14 -0.86 21.08
CA GLY A 194 -25.35 -1.63 20.73
C GLY A 194 -25.21 -2.35 19.39
N GLN A 195 -24.60 -1.72 18.39
CA GLN A 195 -24.33 -2.34 17.08
C GLN A 195 -23.24 -3.41 17.20
N ILE A 196 -22.18 -3.17 17.98
CA ILE A 196 -21.11 -4.14 18.23
C ILE A 196 -21.69 -5.39 18.91
N LYS A 197 -22.51 -5.23 19.97
CA LYS A 197 -23.18 -6.36 20.65
C LYS A 197 -24.12 -7.13 19.72
N LYS A 198 -24.87 -6.41 18.84
CA LYS A 198 -25.73 -7.03 17.82
C LYS A 198 -24.92 -7.83 16.80
N ALA A 199 -23.79 -7.27 16.35
CA ALA A 199 -22.87 -7.93 15.42
C ALA A 199 -22.27 -9.19 16.02
N LEU A 200 -21.76 -9.13 17.24
CA LEU A 200 -21.20 -10.29 17.93
C LEU A 200 -22.23 -11.41 18.09
N LYS A 201 -23.45 -11.10 18.54
CA LYS A 201 -24.53 -12.09 18.65
C LYS A 201 -24.85 -12.75 17.29
N ALA A 202 -24.88 -11.96 16.20
CA ALA A 202 -25.11 -12.52 14.88
C ALA A 202 -23.96 -13.43 14.44
N LEU A 203 -22.72 -13.05 14.73
CA LEU A 203 -21.53 -13.86 14.41
C LEU A 203 -21.53 -15.18 15.17
N LEU A 204 -21.83 -15.17 16.46
CA LEU A 204 -21.80 -16.37 17.31
C LEU A 204 -22.82 -17.43 16.86
N VAL A 205 -23.96 -17.07 16.29
CA VAL A 205 -24.97 -18.03 15.81
C VAL A 205 -24.80 -18.41 14.32
N ALA A 206 -23.90 -17.76 13.60
CA ALA A 206 -23.61 -18.08 12.20
C ALA A 206 -23.06 -19.50 12.06
N LYS A 207 -23.40 -20.20 10.99
CA LYS A 207 -22.97 -21.57 10.71
C LYS A 207 -21.76 -21.61 9.77
N LYS A 208 -21.66 -20.61 8.90
CA LYS A 208 -20.61 -20.46 7.89
C LYS A 208 -20.01 -19.04 7.90
N PRO A 209 -19.55 -18.56 9.06
CA PRO A 209 -18.98 -17.22 9.13
C PRO A 209 -17.61 -17.14 8.43
N VAL A 210 -17.32 -15.96 7.86
CA VAL A 210 -15.98 -15.62 7.34
C VAL A 210 -15.58 -14.25 7.87
N LEU A 211 -14.35 -14.15 8.37
CA LEU A 211 -13.72 -12.89 8.75
C LEU A 211 -12.92 -12.34 7.57
N PHE A 212 -13.36 -11.21 7.00
CA PHE A 212 -12.72 -10.55 5.89
C PHE A 212 -11.99 -9.28 6.36
N VAL A 213 -10.65 -9.28 6.24
CA VAL A 213 -9.80 -8.24 6.80
C VAL A 213 -9.11 -7.42 5.70
N GLY A 214 -8.99 -6.11 5.94
CA GLY A 214 -8.36 -5.19 5.02
C GLY A 214 -7.24 -4.36 5.62
N GLY A 215 -6.72 -3.41 4.83
CA GLY A 215 -5.67 -2.49 5.23
C GLY A 215 -6.01 -1.64 6.46
N GLY A 216 -7.31 -1.45 6.77
CA GLY A 216 -7.75 -0.73 7.95
C GLY A 216 -7.30 -1.37 9.28
N VAL A 217 -7.15 -2.69 9.33
CA VAL A 217 -6.60 -3.40 10.50
C VAL A 217 -5.11 -3.06 10.71
N ILE A 218 -4.35 -3.00 9.61
CA ILE A 218 -2.92 -2.63 9.64
C ILE A 218 -2.76 -1.16 10.04
N SER A 219 -3.58 -0.27 9.46
CA SER A 219 -3.54 1.16 9.76
C SER A 219 -3.88 1.47 11.22
N ALA A 220 -4.82 0.72 11.80
CA ALA A 220 -5.22 0.85 13.20
C ALA A 220 -4.29 0.10 14.18
N ASN A 221 -3.23 -0.57 13.71
CA ASN A 221 -2.29 -1.38 14.53
C ASN A 221 -2.98 -2.42 15.44
N CYS A 222 -4.11 -2.99 15.03
CA CYS A 222 -4.92 -3.90 15.85
C CYS A 222 -4.86 -5.38 15.39
N HIS A 223 -3.81 -5.77 14.68
CA HIS A 223 -3.59 -7.12 14.17
C HIS A 223 -3.50 -8.18 15.29
N ASP A 224 -2.93 -7.85 16.46
CA ASP A 224 -2.87 -8.77 17.61
C ASP A 224 -4.27 -9.01 18.20
N ALA A 225 -5.08 -7.95 18.34
CA ALA A 225 -6.47 -8.04 18.78
C ALA A 225 -7.31 -8.86 17.78
N LEU A 226 -7.13 -8.62 16.48
CA LEU A 226 -7.75 -9.40 15.40
C LEU A 226 -7.40 -10.89 15.51
N THR A 227 -6.10 -11.19 15.67
CA THR A 227 -5.62 -12.56 15.77
C THR A 227 -6.21 -13.28 16.98
N ARG A 228 -6.21 -12.64 18.16
CA ARG A 228 -6.86 -13.18 19.37
C ARG A 228 -8.34 -13.45 19.14
N PHE A 229 -9.06 -12.49 18.56
CA PHE A 229 -10.49 -12.61 18.26
C PHE A 229 -10.78 -13.78 17.31
N ALA A 230 -10.05 -13.87 16.20
CA ALA A 230 -10.20 -14.96 15.23
C ALA A 230 -9.88 -16.34 15.82
N LYS A 231 -8.82 -16.43 16.66
CA LYS A 231 -8.42 -17.66 17.34
C LYS A 231 -9.45 -18.10 18.36
N GLN A 232 -9.93 -17.19 19.21
CA GLN A 232 -10.91 -17.50 20.25
C GLN A 232 -12.21 -18.07 19.67
N LEU A 233 -12.64 -17.59 18.51
CA LEU A 233 -13.86 -18.04 17.83
C LEU A 233 -13.59 -19.06 16.71
N ASN A 234 -12.36 -19.51 16.51
CA ASN A 234 -11.97 -20.46 15.46
C ASN A 234 -12.51 -20.04 14.07
N LEU A 235 -12.44 -18.74 13.73
CA LEU A 235 -12.98 -18.22 12.48
C LEU A 235 -12.04 -18.45 11.30
N PRO A 236 -12.54 -18.83 10.11
CA PRO A 236 -11.76 -18.73 8.88
C PRO A 236 -11.54 -17.26 8.53
N VAL A 237 -10.32 -16.91 8.13
CA VAL A 237 -9.88 -15.54 7.84
C VAL A 237 -9.42 -15.45 6.39
N THR A 238 -9.89 -14.44 5.68
CA THR A 238 -9.37 -14.05 4.37
C THR A 238 -9.06 -12.55 4.36
N SER A 239 -8.18 -12.10 3.47
CA SER A 239 -7.81 -10.70 3.38
C SER A 239 -7.99 -10.13 1.98
N SER A 240 -8.14 -8.80 1.91
CA SER A 240 -7.89 -8.07 0.67
C SER A 240 -6.38 -8.02 0.40
N LEU A 241 -5.98 -7.64 -0.83
CA LEU A 241 -4.58 -7.40 -1.18
C LEU A 241 -3.89 -6.47 -0.17
N MET A 242 -4.57 -5.41 0.27
CA MET A 242 -4.04 -4.46 1.26
C MET A 242 -4.05 -4.99 2.70
N GLY A 243 -4.73 -6.09 2.95
CA GLY A 243 -4.84 -6.72 4.27
C GLY A 243 -3.81 -7.83 4.52
N LEU A 244 -2.95 -8.16 3.55
CA LEU A 244 -1.90 -9.17 3.72
C LEU A 244 -0.97 -8.81 4.89
N GLY A 245 -0.78 -9.75 5.81
CA GLY A 245 -0.04 -9.55 7.05
C GLY A 245 -0.88 -9.01 8.22
N ALA A 246 -2.16 -8.66 8.03
CA ALA A 246 -3.06 -8.32 9.13
C ALA A 246 -3.41 -9.54 10.01
N PHE A 247 -3.38 -10.72 9.40
CA PHE A 247 -3.44 -12.02 10.06
C PHE A 247 -2.29 -12.87 9.51
N PRO A 248 -1.63 -13.74 10.34
CA PRO A 248 -0.49 -14.52 9.88
C PRO A 248 -0.82 -15.38 8.67
N GLY A 249 -0.05 -15.22 7.58
CA GLY A 249 -0.27 -15.90 6.30
C GLY A 249 0.00 -17.41 6.34
N THR A 250 0.84 -17.87 7.28
CA THR A 250 1.14 -19.31 7.49
C THR A 250 0.17 -19.99 8.44
N ASP A 251 -0.77 -19.25 9.04
CA ASP A 251 -1.72 -19.83 9.99
C ASP A 251 -2.78 -20.66 9.28
N ARG A 252 -3.19 -21.81 9.91
CA ARG A 252 -4.23 -22.70 9.39
C ARG A 252 -5.55 -21.98 9.09
N GLN A 253 -5.93 -20.99 9.91
CA GLN A 253 -7.19 -20.26 9.75
C GLN A 253 -7.16 -19.28 8.58
N PHE A 254 -5.98 -18.93 8.06
CA PHE A 254 -5.86 -18.08 6.90
C PHE A 254 -6.17 -18.85 5.61
N LEU A 255 -7.13 -18.35 4.84
CA LEU A 255 -7.56 -18.96 3.58
C LEU A 255 -6.84 -18.38 2.36
N GLY A 256 -5.97 -17.40 2.56
CA GLY A 256 -5.33 -16.65 1.49
C GLY A 256 -6.04 -15.34 1.18
N MET A 257 -5.53 -14.66 0.14
CA MET A 257 -6.11 -13.42 -0.38
C MET A 257 -7.42 -13.71 -1.11
N LEU A 258 -8.39 -12.80 -0.97
CA LEU A 258 -9.68 -12.82 -1.66
C LEU A 258 -9.62 -12.02 -2.98
N GLY A 259 -10.46 -12.35 -3.91
CA GLY A 259 -10.75 -11.52 -5.08
C GLY A 259 -10.31 -12.11 -6.41
N MET A 260 -10.08 -11.26 -7.42
CA MET A 260 -9.82 -11.66 -8.81
C MET A 260 -8.72 -12.71 -8.94
N HIS A 261 -7.60 -12.52 -8.25
CA HIS A 261 -6.49 -13.47 -8.14
C HIS A 261 -6.39 -14.05 -6.73
N GLY A 262 -7.51 -14.17 -6.03
CA GLY A 262 -7.56 -14.81 -4.71
C GLY A 262 -7.45 -16.33 -4.81
N THR A 263 -7.19 -16.96 -3.67
CA THR A 263 -7.19 -18.43 -3.59
C THR A 263 -8.58 -19.00 -3.80
N TYR A 264 -8.65 -20.25 -4.28
CA TYR A 264 -9.91 -20.94 -4.51
C TYR A 264 -10.72 -21.10 -3.22
N GLU A 265 -10.06 -21.53 -2.15
CA GLU A 265 -10.67 -21.69 -0.83
C GLU A 265 -11.19 -20.38 -0.23
N ALA A 266 -10.47 -19.26 -0.40
CA ALA A 266 -10.91 -17.96 0.09
C ALA A 266 -12.17 -17.48 -0.64
N ASN A 267 -12.15 -17.51 -1.97
CA ASN A 267 -13.28 -17.08 -2.80
C ASN A 267 -14.49 -17.98 -2.61
N THR A 268 -14.29 -19.30 -2.52
CA THR A 268 -15.37 -20.28 -2.35
C THR A 268 -15.97 -20.19 -0.95
N ALA A 269 -15.14 -20.01 0.10
CA ALA A 269 -15.64 -19.81 1.45
C ALA A 269 -16.48 -18.53 1.56
N MET A 270 -16.02 -17.42 0.97
CA MET A 270 -16.79 -16.18 0.92
C MET A 270 -18.14 -16.36 0.22
N HIS A 271 -18.14 -17.02 -0.94
CA HIS A 271 -19.36 -17.26 -1.72
C HIS A 271 -20.41 -18.07 -0.96
N ASN A 272 -19.97 -19.10 -0.22
CA ASN A 272 -20.84 -20.02 0.52
C ASN A 272 -21.12 -19.61 1.97
N SER A 273 -20.60 -18.46 2.41
CA SER A 273 -20.79 -17.96 3.77
C SER A 273 -22.26 -17.55 4.02
N ASP A 274 -22.70 -17.67 5.27
CA ASP A 274 -23.96 -17.13 5.77
C ASP A 274 -23.80 -15.76 6.47
N LEU A 275 -22.54 -15.46 6.87
CA LEU A 275 -22.19 -14.20 7.50
C LEU A 275 -20.75 -13.80 7.17
N ILE A 276 -20.58 -12.56 6.74
CA ILE A 276 -19.27 -11.92 6.50
C ILE A 276 -19.08 -10.82 7.54
N LEU A 277 -18.00 -10.92 8.33
CA LEU A 277 -17.54 -9.81 9.16
C LEU A 277 -16.39 -9.11 8.44
N GLY A 278 -16.67 -7.99 7.79
CA GLY A 278 -15.68 -7.15 7.12
C GLY A 278 -15.10 -6.09 8.06
N ILE A 279 -13.79 -6.08 8.28
CA ILE A 279 -13.10 -5.11 9.14
C ILE A 279 -12.04 -4.34 8.34
N GLY A 280 -12.25 -3.02 8.20
CA GLY A 280 -11.33 -2.14 7.49
C GLY A 280 -11.14 -2.51 6.02
N VAL A 281 -12.22 -2.91 5.36
CA VAL A 281 -12.30 -3.31 3.94
C VAL A 281 -13.22 -2.39 3.16
N ARG A 282 -12.98 -2.24 1.85
CA ARG A 282 -13.80 -1.35 0.99
C ARG A 282 -14.79 -2.09 0.09
N PHE A 283 -14.73 -3.42 0.01
CA PHE A 283 -15.53 -4.22 -0.91
C PHE A 283 -15.45 -3.70 -2.36
N ASP A 284 -14.23 -3.46 -2.84
CA ASP A 284 -13.98 -2.96 -4.19
C ASP A 284 -14.25 -4.03 -5.28
N ASP A 285 -14.24 -3.60 -6.54
CA ASP A 285 -14.54 -4.45 -7.69
C ASP A 285 -13.59 -5.63 -7.87
N ARG A 286 -12.33 -5.52 -7.39
CA ARG A 286 -11.35 -6.61 -7.44
C ARG A 286 -11.67 -7.72 -6.44
N THR A 287 -12.38 -7.39 -5.36
CA THR A 287 -12.80 -8.34 -4.33
C THR A 287 -14.23 -8.81 -4.49
N THR A 288 -15.10 -8.08 -5.19
CA THR A 288 -16.52 -8.42 -5.33
C THR A 288 -16.88 -9.03 -6.67
N ASN A 289 -16.12 -8.76 -7.74
CA ASN A 289 -16.43 -9.14 -9.11
C ASN A 289 -17.86 -8.71 -9.50
N ASN A 290 -18.76 -9.62 -9.82
CA ASN A 290 -20.15 -9.34 -10.17
C ASN A 290 -21.01 -9.18 -8.91
N LEU A 291 -21.42 -7.96 -8.61
CA LEU A 291 -22.23 -7.64 -7.42
C LEU A 291 -23.54 -8.40 -7.33
N ALA A 292 -24.18 -8.69 -8.47
CA ALA A 292 -25.44 -9.44 -8.48
C ALA A 292 -25.27 -10.91 -8.04
N LYS A 293 -24.05 -11.43 -8.11
CA LYS A 293 -23.70 -12.80 -7.72
C LYS A 293 -22.84 -12.85 -6.46
N TYR A 294 -22.54 -11.71 -5.85
CA TYR A 294 -21.65 -11.62 -4.70
C TYR A 294 -22.31 -12.21 -3.45
N CYS A 295 -21.76 -13.28 -2.91
CA CYS A 295 -22.11 -13.90 -1.63
C CYS A 295 -23.62 -13.90 -1.33
N PRO A 296 -24.48 -14.55 -2.16
CA PRO A 296 -25.92 -14.33 -2.19
C PRO A 296 -26.64 -14.70 -0.88
N ASN A 297 -26.04 -15.56 -0.05
CA ASN A 297 -26.62 -16.03 1.20
C ASN A 297 -26.05 -15.30 2.45
N ALA A 298 -25.05 -14.45 2.28
CA ALA A 298 -24.33 -13.86 3.38
C ALA A 298 -25.00 -12.57 3.91
N LYS A 299 -25.10 -12.45 5.22
CA LYS A 299 -25.33 -11.16 5.89
C LYS A 299 -23.99 -10.49 6.09
N VAL A 300 -23.86 -9.22 5.70
CA VAL A 300 -22.62 -8.47 5.86
C VAL A 300 -22.68 -7.60 7.12
N ILE A 301 -21.70 -7.77 8.00
CA ILE A 301 -21.34 -6.85 9.06
C ILE A 301 -20.14 -6.06 8.57
N HIS A 302 -20.19 -4.73 8.61
CA HIS A 302 -19.10 -3.91 8.09
C HIS A 302 -18.61 -2.92 9.16
N VAL A 303 -17.35 -3.05 9.53
CA VAL A 303 -16.64 -2.17 10.45
C VAL A 303 -15.69 -1.29 9.63
N ASP A 304 -15.93 0.00 9.63
CA ASP A 304 -15.07 0.98 8.96
C ASP A 304 -15.07 2.31 9.71
N VAL A 305 -13.93 2.99 9.72
CA VAL A 305 -13.79 4.33 10.33
C VAL A 305 -14.40 5.41 9.44
N ASP A 306 -14.52 5.14 8.14
CA ASP A 306 -15.11 6.04 7.14
C ASP A 306 -16.59 5.68 6.91
N PRO A 307 -17.54 6.50 7.40
CA PRO A 307 -18.95 6.24 7.21
C PRO A 307 -19.38 6.18 5.73
N THR A 308 -18.61 6.81 4.83
CA THR A 308 -18.91 6.81 3.39
C THR A 308 -18.60 5.48 2.71
N SER A 309 -17.82 4.61 3.36
CA SER A 309 -17.53 3.24 2.88
C SER A 309 -18.67 2.26 3.16
N ILE A 310 -19.48 2.54 4.19
CA ILE A 310 -20.57 1.65 4.60
C ILE A 310 -21.69 1.62 3.55
N SER A 311 -22.06 0.41 3.13
CA SER A 311 -23.09 0.18 2.07
C SER A 311 -22.81 0.88 0.73
N LYS A 312 -21.58 1.27 0.47
CA LYS A 312 -21.19 1.92 -0.79
C LYS A 312 -21.25 0.96 -1.98
N THR A 313 -20.80 -0.27 -1.77
CA THR A 313 -20.69 -1.28 -2.84
C THR A 313 -21.62 -2.46 -2.59
N VAL A 314 -21.62 -3.00 -1.37
CA VAL A 314 -22.44 -4.14 -0.97
C VAL A 314 -23.45 -3.74 0.10
N PRO A 315 -24.68 -4.31 0.12
CA PRO A 315 -25.64 -4.07 1.20
C PRO A 315 -25.11 -4.54 2.54
N VAL A 316 -25.17 -3.70 3.56
CA VAL A 316 -24.69 -3.99 4.92
C VAL A 316 -25.86 -4.19 5.87
N ALA A 317 -25.94 -5.38 6.49
CA ALA A 317 -26.99 -5.71 7.46
C ALA A 317 -26.74 -5.08 8.85
N ILE A 318 -25.48 -4.98 9.26
CA ILE A 318 -25.09 -4.37 10.54
C ILE A 318 -23.89 -3.45 10.30
N PRO A 319 -24.13 -2.12 10.18
CA PRO A 319 -23.06 -1.13 10.05
C PRO A 319 -22.44 -0.80 11.41
N ILE A 320 -21.12 -0.67 11.46
CA ILE A 320 -20.38 -0.19 12.63
C ILE A 320 -19.37 0.85 12.16
N VAL A 321 -19.66 2.13 12.39
CA VAL A 321 -18.71 3.22 12.17
C VAL A 321 -17.84 3.37 13.40
N GLY A 322 -16.52 3.18 13.24
CA GLY A 322 -15.52 3.23 14.30
C GLY A 322 -14.19 2.66 13.86
N SER A 323 -13.13 2.90 14.63
CA SER A 323 -11.83 2.29 14.35
C SER A 323 -11.88 0.78 14.55
N ALA A 324 -11.12 0.05 13.73
CA ALA A 324 -11.00 -1.41 13.87
C ALA A 324 -10.51 -1.80 15.27
N GLU A 325 -9.57 -1.04 15.85
CA GLU A 325 -9.05 -1.23 17.20
C GLU A 325 -10.17 -1.18 18.25
N SER A 326 -10.91 -0.05 18.31
CA SER A 326 -11.97 0.13 19.31
C SER A 326 -13.08 -0.92 19.21
N VAL A 327 -13.38 -1.38 18.00
CA VAL A 327 -14.42 -2.39 17.78
C VAL A 327 -13.94 -3.78 18.17
N LEU A 328 -12.69 -4.14 17.85
CA LEU A 328 -12.09 -5.42 18.25
C LEU A 328 -11.94 -5.52 19.77
N ASP A 329 -11.51 -4.45 20.42
CA ASP A 329 -11.40 -4.41 21.89
C ASP A 329 -12.77 -4.61 22.57
N GLU A 330 -13.83 -3.97 22.07
CA GLU A 330 -15.18 -4.17 22.58
C GLU A 330 -15.69 -5.61 22.29
N PHE A 331 -15.39 -6.20 21.13
CA PHE A 331 -15.72 -7.61 20.85
C PHE A 331 -15.04 -8.54 21.84
N LEU A 332 -13.74 -8.36 22.10
CA LEU A 332 -12.97 -9.17 23.04
C LEU A 332 -13.51 -9.03 24.47
N SER A 333 -13.82 -7.80 24.90
CA SER A 333 -14.42 -7.53 26.21
C SER A 333 -15.78 -8.21 26.36
N LEU A 334 -16.63 -8.18 25.34
CA LEU A 334 -17.93 -8.87 25.37
C LEU A 334 -17.80 -10.40 25.44
N LEU A 335 -16.73 -10.97 24.89
CA LEU A 335 -16.46 -12.42 24.96
C LEU A 335 -15.94 -12.91 26.32
N GLU A 336 -15.64 -11.99 27.25
CA GLU A 336 -15.38 -12.35 28.67
C GLU A 336 -16.64 -12.84 29.38
N ASP A 337 -17.85 -12.51 28.86
CA ASP A 337 -19.11 -13.12 29.32
C ASP A 337 -19.20 -14.57 28.81
N GLU A 338 -18.93 -15.51 29.70
CA GLU A 338 -18.95 -16.94 29.38
C GLU A 338 -20.28 -17.43 28.80
N ASN A 339 -21.42 -16.87 29.19
CA ASN A 339 -22.72 -17.27 28.65
C ASN A 339 -22.87 -16.84 27.20
N LEU A 340 -22.33 -15.68 26.85
CA LEU A 340 -22.31 -15.20 25.47
C LEU A 340 -21.33 -16.05 24.64
N ALA A 341 -20.13 -16.31 25.13
CA ALA A 341 -19.13 -17.12 24.44
C ALA A 341 -19.64 -18.57 24.19
N LYS A 342 -20.34 -19.18 25.13
CA LYS A 342 -20.93 -20.53 25.00
C LYS A 342 -22.08 -20.59 23.97
N SER A 343 -22.60 -19.45 23.49
CA SER A 343 -23.65 -19.43 22.46
C SER A 343 -23.10 -19.60 21.02
N GLN A 344 -21.78 -19.77 20.87
CA GLN A 344 -21.15 -19.98 19.57
C GLN A 344 -21.60 -21.28 18.92
N SER A 345 -21.95 -21.22 17.64
CA SER A 345 -22.21 -22.38 16.79
C SER A 345 -20.97 -23.24 16.62
N ASP A 346 -21.15 -24.56 16.55
CA ASP A 346 -20.06 -25.46 16.15
C ASP A 346 -19.73 -25.24 14.66
N LEU A 347 -18.46 -24.97 14.37
CA LEU A 347 -17.95 -24.71 13.03
C LEU A 347 -17.27 -25.94 12.40
N THR A 348 -17.39 -27.13 13.02
CA THR A 348 -16.70 -28.35 12.57
C THR A 348 -17.05 -28.71 11.13
N ASP A 349 -18.34 -28.67 10.76
CA ASP A 349 -18.76 -29.00 9.40
C ASP A 349 -18.34 -27.92 8.39
N TRP A 350 -18.33 -26.64 8.81
CA TRP A 350 -17.82 -25.55 7.98
C TRP A 350 -16.32 -25.71 7.66
N TRP A 351 -15.53 -26.06 8.65
CA TRP A 351 -14.10 -26.35 8.47
C TRP A 351 -13.87 -27.58 7.59
N LYS A 352 -14.72 -28.62 7.64
CA LYS A 352 -14.62 -29.76 6.72
C LYS A 352 -14.80 -29.35 5.27
N GLU A 353 -15.78 -28.49 4.98
CA GLU A 353 -15.99 -27.96 3.61
C GLU A 353 -14.74 -27.13 3.16
N ILE A 354 -14.23 -26.25 4.02
CA ILE A 354 -13.05 -25.43 3.74
C ILE A 354 -11.82 -26.29 3.46
N GLU A 355 -11.57 -27.32 4.29
CA GLU A 355 -10.41 -28.20 4.09
C GLU A 355 -10.51 -29.02 2.78
N GLN A 356 -11.72 -29.31 2.29
CA GLN A 356 -11.90 -29.90 0.95
C GLN A 356 -11.45 -28.94 -0.14
N TRP A 357 -11.78 -27.65 -0.06
CA TRP A 357 -11.34 -26.66 -1.04
C TRP A 357 -9.83 -26.40 -0.96
N LYS A 358 -9.25 -26.40 0.21
CA LYS A 358 -7.79 -26.32 0.40
C LYS A 358 -7.05 -27.52 -0.21
N ALA A 359 -7.69 -28.68 -0.26
CA ALA A 359 -7.10 -29.88 -0.86
C ALA A 359 -6.91 -29.78 -2.38
N GLU A 360 -7.61 -28.84 -3.06
CA GLU A 360 -7.39 -28.53 -4.50
C GLU A 360 -6.02 -27.95 -4.79
N LYS A 361 -5.31 -27.43 -3.76
CA LYS A 361 -3.95 -26.86 -3.87
C LYS A 361 -3.83 -25.87 -5.04
N CYS A 362 -4.75 -24.92 -5.10
CA CYS A 362 -4.93 -24.01 -6.22
C CYS A 362 -3.69 -23.13 -6.56
N LEU A 363 -2.68 -23.10 -5.69
CA LEU A 363 -1.40 -22.41 -5.91
C LEU A 363 -0.28 -23.35 -6.36
N ASP A 364 -0.58 -24.62 -6.66
CA ASP A 364 0.46 -25.54 -7.14
C ASP A 364 0.89 -25.18 -8.58
N PHE A 365 2.16 -25.45 -8.89
CA PHE A 365 2.77 -25.13 -10.19
C PHE A 365 3.83 -26.18 -10.56
N ASP A 366 4.26 -26.21 -11.81
CA ASP A 366 5.31 -27.10 -12.26
C ASP A 366 6.69 -26.71 -11.69
N ARG A 367 7.12 -27.43 -10.65
CA ARG A 367 8.40 -27.23 -9.96
C ARG A 367 9.59 -27.83 -10.67
N HIS A 368 9.36 -28.62 -11.74
CA HIS A 368 10.38 -29.31 -12.52
C HIS A 368 10.56 -28.70 -13.91
N SER A 369 9.97 -27.55 -14.16
CA SER A 369 10.11 -26.81 -15.41
C SER A 369 11.57 -26.44 -15.69
N ASP A 370 11.97 -26.58 -16.97
CA ASP A 370 13.27 -26.13 -17.44
C ASP A 370 13.41 -24.59 -17.53
N VAL A 371 12.29 -23.88 -17.32
CA VAL A 371 12.22 -22.41 -17.29
C VAL A 371 11.82 -21.96 -15.89
N ILE A 372 12.46 -20.90 -15.40
CA ILE A 372 12.18 -20.36 -14.07
C ILE A 372 10.72 -19.89 -13.99
N LYS A 373 9.97 -20.43 -13.03
CA LYS A 373 8.62 -19.98 -12.73
C LYS A 373 8.66 -18.83 -11.72
N PRO A 374 7.87 -17.76 -11.92
CA PRO A 374 7.77 -16.66 -10.95
C PRO A 374 7.49 -17.12 -9.51
N GLN A 375 6.62 -18.12 -9.34
CA GLN A 375 6.27 -18.72 -8.06
C GLN A 375 7.51 -19.28 -7.34
N GLN A 376 8.36 -20.00 -8.07
CA GLN A 376 9.60 -20.57 -7.54
C GLN A 376 10.56 -19.50 -7.00
N VAL A 377 10.62 -18.35 -7.68
CA VAL A 377 11.43 -17.21 -7.23
C VAL A 377 10.92 -16.71 -5.87
N LEU A 378 9.60 -16.48 -5.75
CA LEU A 378 8.99 -15.93 -4.53
C LEU A 378 9.11 -16.92 -3.33
N GLU A 379 8.87 -18.21 -3.56
CA GLU A 379 9.07 -19.23 -2.51
C GLU A 379 10.54 -19.31 -2.06
N THR A 380 11.50 -19.16 -3.00
CA THR A 380 12.92 -19.15 -2.67
C THR A 380 13.27 -17.90 -1.85
N ILE A 381 12.77 -16.72 -2.22
CA ILE A 381 12.97 -15.48 -1.45
C ILE A 381 12.38 -15.63 -0.04
N TYR A 382 11.15 -16.15 0.09
CA TYR A 382 10.52 -16.39 1.38
C TYR A 382 11.41 -17.28 2.28
N ARG A 383 11.90 -18.39 1.75
CA ARG A 383 12.78 -19.33 2.46
C ARG A 383 14.09 -18.68 2.89
N LEU A 384 14.75 -17.94 1.99
CA LEU A 384 16.03 -17.27 2.27
C LEU A 384 15.89 -16.12 3.28
N THR A 385 14.79 -15.41 3.26
CA THR A 385 14.49 -14.31 4.19
C THR A 385 13.75 -14.79 5.45
N LYS A 386 13.39 -16.07 5.51
CA LYS A 386 12.55 -16.64 6.59
C LYS A 386 11.23 -15.89 6.79
N GLY A 387 10.68 -15.33 5.72
CA GLY A 387 9.45 -14.54 5.74
C GLY A 387 9.57 -13.17 6.45
N ASP A 388 10.77 -12.72 6.80
CA ASP A 388 10.97 -11.50 7.60
C ASP A 388 11.42 -10.28 6.78
N ALA A 389 11.35 -10.33 5.45
CA ALA A 389 11.64 -9.18 4.61
C ALA A 389 10.44 -8.23 4.50
N TYR A 390 10.72 -6.93 4.33
CA TYR A 390 9.78 -6.04 3.68
C TYR A 390 9.77 -6.32 2.19
N VAL A 391 8.61 -6.55 1.63
CA VAL A 391 8.42 -6.78 0.20
C VAL A 391 7.68 -5.57 -0.37
N ALA A 392 8.41 -4.72 -1.08
CA ALA A 392 7.83 -3.63 -1.85
C ALA A 392 7.61 -4.13 -3.28
N SER A 393 6.37 -4.20 -3.71
CA SER A 393 6.05 -4.69 -5.04
C SER A 393 5.67 -3.55 -5.98
N ASP A 394 6.21 -3.60 -7.16
CA ASP A 394 5.70 -2.87 -8.31
C ASP A 394 4.41 -3.51 -8.83
N VAL A 395 3.80 -2.99 -9.88
CA VAL A 395 2.48 -3.39 -10.36
C VAL A 395 2.55 -4.19 -11.66
N GLY A 396 1.95 -5.38 -11.64
CA GLY A 396 1.90 -6.33 -12.74
C GLY A 396 1.68 -7.78 -12.28
N GLN A 397 1.98 -8.76 -13.13
CA GLN A 397 1.91 -10.17 -12.72
C GLN A 397 2.81 -10.47 -11.52
N HIS A 398 3.99 -9.87 -11.47
CA HIS A 398 4.94 -10.00 -10.36
C HIS A 398 4.34 -9.60 -9.00
N GLN A 399 3.46 -8.61 -8.97
CA GLN A 399 2.71 -8.22 -7.77
C GLN A 399 1.77 -9.34 -7.31
N MET A 400 1.02 -9.92 -8.23
CA MET A 400 0.08 -11.00 -7.90
C MET A 400 0.84 -12.27 -7.48
N PHE A 401 1.91 -12.64 -8.19
CA PHE A 401 2.76 -13.75 -7.76
C PHE A 401 3.32 -13.52 -6.36
N ALA A 402 3.81 -12.32 -6.05
CA ALA A 402 4.31 -12.01 -4.70
C ALA A 402 3.22 -12.10 -3.64
N ALA A 403 2.02 -11.58 -3.92
CA ALA A 403 0.89 -11.64 -3.01
C ALA A 403 0.41 -13.07 -2.70
N LEU A 404 0.54 -14.00 -3.67
CA LEU A 404 0.09 -15.39 -3.56
C LEU A 404 1.16 -16.33 -3.00
N HIS A 405 2.43 -16.14 -3.38
CA HIS A 405 3.51 -17.10 -3.12
C HIS A 405 4.55 -16.63 -2.08
N TYR A 406 4.36 -15.47 -1.47
CA TYR A 406 5.15 -15.01 -0.33
C TYR A 406 4.19 -14.81 0.87
N PRO A 407 4.09 -15.76 1.80
CA PRO A 407 3.27 -15.62 3.00
C PRO A 407 3.72 -14.45 3.89
N PHE A 408 2.77 -13.60 4.29
CA PHE A 408 3.04 -12.47 5.18
C PHE A 408 2.50 -12.76 6.58
N ASP A 409 3.37 -13.01 7.54
CA ASP A 409 2.99 -13.29 8.94
C ASP A 409 2.95 -12.04 9.81
N LYS A 410 3.53 -10.94 9.33
CA LYS A 410 3.65 -9.67 10.06
C LYS A 410 2.98 -8.53 9.30
N PRO A 411 2.33 -7.60 10.00
CA PRO A 411 1.78 -6.39 9.39
C PRO A 411 2.90 -5.52 8.84
N ARG A 412 2.55 -4.63 7.90
CA ARG A 412 3.45 -3.65 7.28
C ARG A 412 4.62 -4.24 6.48
N ARG A 413 4.65 -5.56 6.25
CA ARG A 413 5.69 -6.22 5.43
C ARG A 413 5.35 -6.24 3.94
N TRP A 414 4.09 -6.07 3.59
CA TRP A 414 3.62 -5.97 2.21
C TRP A 414 3.36 -4.52 1.82
N ILE A 415 4.14 -4.00 0.88
CA ILE A 415 4.14 -2.61 0.42
C ILE A 415 3.81 -2.60 -1.07
N ASN A 416 2.65 -2.09 -1.45
CA ASN A 416 2.22 -2.12 -2.85
C ASN A 416 1.21 -1.02 -3.17
N SER A 417 1.04 -0.68 -4.45
CA SER A 417 -0.03 0.17 -4.94
C SER A 417 -1.24 -0.70 -5.29
N GLY A 418 -2.14 -0.91 -4.33
CA GLY A 418 -3.28 -1.81 -4.50
C GLY A 418 -4.51 -1.15 -5.10
N GLY A 419 -4.81 0.09 -4.71
CA GLY A 419 -6.02 0.80 -5.14
C GLY A 419 -5.90 1.50 -6.49
N LEU A 420 -4.77 2.14 -6.79
CA LEU A 420 -4.53 2.80 -8.06
C LEU A 420 -3.80 1.90 -9.06
N GLY A 421 -2.92 1.02 -8.60
CA GLY A 421 -2.17 0.12 -9.46
C GLY A 421 -1.06 0.84 -10.23
N THR A 422 -0.26 1.63 -9.55
CA THR A 422 0.76 2.50 -10.16
C THR A 422 2.03 1.74 -10.48
N MET A 423 2.33 1.51 -11.76
CA MET A 423 3.63 1.04 -12.21
C MET A 423 4.71 2.08 -11.89
N GLY A 424 5.91 1.63 -11.50
CA GLY A 424 7.00 2.49 -11.03
C GLY A 424 6.96 2.82 -9.53
N PHE A 425 6.00 2.26 -8.78
CA PHE A 425 5.89 2.43 -7.33
C PHE A 425 6.98 1.68 -6.55
N GLY A 426 7.36 0.48 -7.00
CA GLY A 426 8.12 -0.49 -6.21
C GLY A 426 9.49 0.00 -5.75
N LEU A 427 10.33 0.48 -6.66
CA LEU A 427 11.69 0.94 -6.34
C LEU A 427 11.70 2.11 -5.35
N PRO A 428 11.05 3.26 -5.63
CA PRO A 428 11.08 4.37 -4.67
C PRO A 428 10.44 4.00 -3.32
N ALA A 429 9.35 3.23 -3.30
CA ALA A 429 8.75 2.78 -2.04
C ALA A 429 9.72 1.89 -1.23
N ALA A 430 10.45 0.98 -1.88
CA ALA A 430 11.48 0.16 -1.22
C ALA A 430 12.60 1.00 -0.60
N LEU A 431 13.03 2.07 -1.29
CA LEU A 431 14.02 3.01 -0.74
C LEU A 431 13.48 3.72 0.50
N GLY A 432 12.22 4.18 0.47
CA GLY A 432 11.55 4.78 1.62
C GLY A 432 11.41 3.82 2.81
N VAL A 433 11.09 2.56 2.56
CA VAL A 433 11.06 1.50 3.59
C VAL A 433 12.45 1.28 4.21
N LYS A 434 13.51 1.25 3.38
CA LYS A 434 14.88 1.03 3.87
C LYS A 434 15.38 2.18 4.73
N LEU A 435 14.99 3.41 4.42
CA LEU A 435 15.26 4.58 5.28
C LEU A 435 14.50 4.49 6.61
N ALA A 436 13.27 3.97 6.59
CA ALA A 436 12.45 3.78 7.79
C ALA A 436 13.03 2.71 8.74
N ASP A 437 13.58 1.62 8.18
CA ASP A 437 14.22 0.53 8.93
C ASP A 437 15.56 0.13 8.27
N PRO A 438 16.65 0.84 8.62
CA PRO A 438 17.96 0.61 8.02
C PRO A 438 18.53 -0.80 8.22
N LYS A 439 18.05 -1.54 9.23
CA LYS A 439 18.53 -2.89 9.54
C LYS A 439 17.75 -3.99 8.82
N ALA A 440 16.55 -3.69 8.36
CA ALA A 440 15.69 -4.67 7.72
C ALA A 440 16.22 -5.14 6.36
N THR A 441 15.87 -6.36 6.00
CA THR A 441 15.97 -6.82 4.62
C THR A 441 14.78 -6.26 3.84
N VAL A 442 15.06 -5.49 2.79
CA VAL A 442 14.05 -4.90 1.91
C VAL A 442 14.23 -5.47 0.51
N VAL A 443 13.17 -6.02 -0.03
CA VAL A 443 13.11 -6.61 -1.38
C VAL A 443 12.12 -5.82 -2.22
N CYS A 444 12.58 -5.33 -3.37
CA CYS A 444 11.71 -4.74 -4.38
C CYS A 444 11.39 -5.80 -5.43
N ILE A 445 10.14 -6.25 -5.52
CA ILE A 445 9.68 -7.16 -6.57
C ILE A 445 9.11 -6.33 -7.72
N THR A 446 9.68 -6.48 -8.90
CA THR A 446 9.29 -5.69 -10.08
C THR A 446 9.30 -6.53 -11.36
N GLY A 447 8.86 -5.96 -12.46
CA GLY A 447 8.96 -6.51 -13.80
C GLY A 447 9.76 -5.56 -14.71
N ASP A 448 10.21 -6.09 -15.83
CA ASP A 448 11.00 -5.39 -16.85
C ASP A 448 10.35 -4.10 -17.38
N GLY A 449 9.02 -4.06 -17.47
CA GLY A 449 8.30 -2.85 -17.85
C GLY A 449 8.14 -1.84 -16.72
N SER A 450 7.75 -2.29 -15.54
CA SER A 450 7.48 -1.42 -14.37
C SER A 450 8.70 -0.70 -13.86
N ILE A 451 9.83 -1.40 -13.74
CA ILE A 451 11.07 -0.84 -13.18
C ILE A 451 11.56 0.38 -13.95
N GLN A 452 11.32 0.42 -15.26
CA GLN A 452 11.78 1.52 -16.11
C GLN A 452 11.09 2.85 -15.83
N MET A 453 9.91 2.85 -15.19
CA MET A 453 9.14 4.08 -14.94
C MET A 453 9.76 5.00 -13.87
N ASN A 454 10.55 4.45 -12.93
CA ASN A 454 11.28 5.21 -11.92
C ASN A 454 12.71 4.69 -11.73
N ILE A 455 13.31 4.12 -12.78
CA ILE A 455 14.63 3.50 -12.74
C ILE A 455 15.75 4.49 -12.37
N GLN A 456 15.56 5.78 -12.64
CA GLN A 456 16.48 6.86 -12.28
C GLN A 456 16.73 6.96 -10.76
N GLU A 457 15.85 6.39 -9.93
CA GLU A 457 16.04 6.37 -8.48
C GLU A 457 17.15 5.42 -8.02
N LEU A 458 17.72 4.62 -8.92
CA LEU A 458 19.01 3.96 -8.68
C LEU A 458 20.11 4.98 -8.33
N SER A 459 20.06 6.18 -8.94
CA SER A 459 20.94 7.29 -8.56
C SER A 459 20.70 7.79 -7.13
N THR A 460 19.44 7.84 -6.70
CA THR A 460 19.09 8.21 -5.31
C THR A 460 19.60 7.15 -4.33
N ALA A 461 19.39 5.87 -4.63
CA ALA A 461 19.92 4.77 -3.83
C ALA A 461 21.44 4.85 -3.68
N LYS A 462 22.17 5.23 -4.74
CA LYS A 462 23.61 5.42 -4.71
C LYS A 462 24.03 6.62 -3.86
N GLN A 463 23.33 7.76 -4.01
CA GLN A 463 23.68 8.99 -3.30
C GLN A 463 23.59 8.85 -1.78
N TYR A 464 22.64 8.04 -1.30
CA TYR A 464 22.35 7.88 0.13
C TYR A 464 22.75 6.49 0.67
N ASP A 465 23.51 5.72 -0.11
CA ASP A 465 23.96 4.36 0.26
C ASP A 465 22.82 3.48 0.79
N ILE A 466 21.70 3.42 0.04
CA ILE A 466 20.50 2.66 0.45
C ILE A 466 20.56 1.23 -0.14
N PRO A 467 20.97 0.21 0.65
CA PRO A 467 21.08 -1.16 0.18
C PRO A 467 19.76 -1.90 0.22
N ILE A 468 19.20 -2.19 -0.93
CA ILE A 468 18.02 -3.06 -1.11
C ILE A 468 18.34 -4.15 -2.15
N VAL A 469 17.51 -5.18 -2.22
CA VAL A 469 17.59 -6.19 -3.28
C VAL A 469 16.40 -5.99 -4.23
N ILE A 470 16.68 -5.67 -5.49
CA ILE A 470 15.67 -5.59 -6.56
C ILE A 470 15.63 -6.95 -7.24
N ILE A 471 14.45 -7.53 -7.33
CA ILE A 471 14.15 -8.77 -8.04
C ILE A 471 13.27 -8.42 -9.24
N CYS A 472 13.86 -8.39 -10.42
CA CYS A 472 13.15 -8.15 -11.67
C CYS A 472 12.72 -9.49 -12.26
N LEU A 473 11.41 -9.77 -12.26
CA LEU A 473 10.83 -10.92 -12.96
C LEU A 473 10.66 -10.55 -14.44
N ASN A 474 11.70 -10.79 -15.22
CA ASN A 474 11.81 -10.38 -16.61
C ASN A 474 11.20 -11.45 -17.52
N ASN A 475 10.03 -11.18 -18.07
CA ASN A 475 9.35 -12.03 -19.04
C ASN A 475 9.25 -11.41 -20.45
N HIS A 476 9.87 -10.26 -20.69
CA HIS A 476 9.81 -9.47 -21.91
C HIS A 476 8.41 -8.99 -22.31
N PHE A 477 7.45 -8.93 -21.38
CA PHE A 477 6.10 -8.51 -21.65
C PHE A 477 5.53 -7.58 -20.56
N LEU A 478 4.58 -6.76 -20.94
CA LEU A 478 3.59 -6.23 -19.99
C LEU A 478 2.66 -7.38 -19.59
N GLY A 479 3.13 -8.23 -18.68
CA GLY A 479 2.63 -9.58 -18.50
C GLY A 479 1.15 -9.65 -18.12
N MET A 480 0.63 -8.72 -17.29
CA MET A 480 -0.79 -8.70 -16.93
C MET A 480 -1.67 -8.33 -18.15
N VAL A 481 -1.20 -7.41 -19.01
CA VAL A 481 -1.91 -7.05 -20.26
C VAL A 481 -1.88 -8.23 -21.24
N LYS A 482 -0.72 -8.88 -21.39
CA LYS A 482 -0.58 -10.11 -22.19
C LYS A 482 -1.55 -11.18 -21.73
N GLN A 483 -1.66 -11.44 -20.43
CA GLN A 483 -2.59 -12.43 -19.88
C GLN A 483 -4.04 -12.16 -20.31
N TRP A 484 -4.49 -10.89 -20.25
CA TRP A 484 -5.81 -10.52 -20.74
C TRP A 484 -5.95 -10.69 -22.26
N GLN A 485 -4.90 -10.39 -23.04
CA GLN A 485 -4.91 -10.60 -24.48
C GLN A 485 -4.98 -12.08 -24.84
N ASP A 486 -4.28 -12.95 -24.11
CA ASP A 486 -4.36 -14.39 -24.28
C ASP A 486 -5.77 -14.92 -23.96
N LEU A 487 -6.32 -14.58 -22.81
CA LEU A 487 -7.58 -15.15 -22.32
C LEU A 487 -8.83 -14.59 -23.01
N ILE A 488 -8.81 -13.32 -23.44
CA ILE A 488 -10.01 -12.64 -23.96
C ILE A 488 -9.92 -12.32 -25.45
N TYR A 489 -8.71 -12.04 -25.94
CA TYR A 489 -8.48 -11.56 -27.29
C TYR A 489 -7.76 -12.57 -28.18
N SER A 490 -7.81 -13.86 -27.83
CA SER A 490 -7.27 -14.98 -28.63
C SER A 490 -5.79 -14.79 -28.99
N GLY A 491 -4.98 -14.30 -28.03
CA GLY A 491 -3.55 -14.09 -28.21
C GLY A 491 -3.17 -12.96 -29.17
N ARG A 492 -4.10 -12.06 -29.49
CA ARG A 492 -3.78 -10.90 -30.34
C ARG A 492 -3.01 -9.85 -29.53
N HIS A 493 -1.69 -10.09 -29.38
CA HIS A 493 -0.80 -9.20 -28.64
C HIS A 493 -0.61 -7.89 -29.40
N SER A 494 -0.99 -6.76 -28.77
CA SER A 494 -0.78 -5.41 -29.30
C SER A 494 -0.04 -4.57 -28.28
N GLN A 495 1.19 -4.13 -28.62
CA GLN A 495 2.03 -3.24 -27.82
C GLN A 495 2.33 -3.76 -26.40
N THR A 496 2.47 -5.06 -26.23
CA THR A 496 2.75 -5.70 -24.93
C THR A 496 4.10 -6.41 -24.86
N TYR A 497 4.73 -6.66 -26.00
CA TYR A 497 6.07 -7.24 -26.08
C TYR A 497 7.13 -6.15 -25.95
N MET A 498 8.06 -6.34 -25.02
CA MET A 498 9.18 -5.44 -24.74
C MET A 498 10.43 -5.91 -25.49
N ASN A 499 10.50 -5.64 -26.80
CA ASN A 499 11.58 -6.14 -27.67
C ASN A 499 12.89 -5.36 -27.55
N SER A 500 12.93 -4.26 -26.81
CA SER A 500 14.13 -3.41 -26.63
C SER A 500 14.30 -3.07 -25.14
N LEU A 501 14.70 -4.08 -24.36
CA LEU A 501 15.04 -3.89 -22.95
C LEU A 501 16.51 -3.49 -22.79
N PRO A 502 16.85 -2.68 -21.79
CA PRO A 502 18.24 -2.48 -21.43
C PRO A 502 18.84 -3.77 -20.85
N ASP A 503 20.15 -3.90 -20.92
CA ASP A 503 20.88 -4.85 -20.09
C ASP A 503 20.86 -4.34 -18.65
N PHE A 504 19.97 -4.90 -17.83
CA PHE A 504 19.75 -4.42 -16.45
C PHE A 504 20.97 -4.64 -15.54
N VAL A 505 21.83 -5.65 -15.85
CA VAL A 505 23.07 -5.87 -15.11
C VAL A 505 24.04 -4.72 -15.36
N LYS A 506 24.30 -4.39 -16.62
CA LYS A 506 25.16 -3.25 -16.98
C LYS A 506 24.57 -1.91 -16.51
N LEU A 507 23.25 -1.78 -16.53
CA LEU A 507 22.60 -0.59 -16.03
C LEU A 507 22.81 -0.43 -14.51
N ALA A 508 22.67 -1.49 -13.73
CA ALA A 508 22.98 -1.46 -12.30
C ALA A 508 24.45 -1.10 -12.04
N GLU A 509 25.38 -1.70 -12.79
CA GLU A 509 26.81 -1.40 -12.71
C GLU A 509 27.12 0.06 -13.07
N ALA A 510 26.43 0.63 -14.07
CA ALA A 510 26.58 2.04 -14.44
C ALA A 510 26.19 3.02 -13.31
N TYR A 511 25.30 2.61 -12.40
CA TYR A 511 24.99 3.33 -11.18
C TYR A 511 25.85 2.90 -9.96
N ASP A 512 26.93 2.12 -10.20
CA ASP A 512 27.82 1.56 -9.16
C ASP A 512 27.09 0.64 -8.15
N HIS A 513 26.08 -0.06 -8.63
CA HIS A 513 25.38 -1.12 -7.92
C HIS A 513 25.86 -2.50 -8.37
N VAL A 514 25.40 -3.56 -7.71
CA VAL A 514 25.70 -4.94 -8.12
C VAL A 514 24.60 -5.46 -9.02
N GLY A 515 24.96 -5.91 -10.23
CA GLY A 515 24.06 -6.59 -11.14
C GLY A 515 24.26 -8.10 -11.12
N ILE A 516 23.18 -8.88 -11.10
CA ILE A 516 23.20 -10.35 -11.15
C ILE A 516 22.16 -10.82 -12.17
N GLN A 517 22.60 -11.65 -13.14
CA GLN A 517 21.70 -12.32 -14.08
C GLN A 517 21.39 -13.73 -13.62
N ILE A 518 20.12 -14.13 -13.65
CA ILE A 518 19.68 -15.52 -13.44
C ILE A 518 18.89 -15.97 -14.67
N ALA A 519 19.38 -16.97 -15.38
CA ALA A 519 18.78 -17.44 -16.62
C ALA A 519 18.23 -18.87 -16.53
N LYS A 520 18.67 -19.66 -15.54
CA LYS A 520 18.33 -21.09 -15.43
C LYS A 520 17.88 -21.46 -14.01
N PRO A 521 16.95 -22.43 -13.87
CA PRO A 521 16.42 -22.83 -12.56
C PRO A 521 17.51 -23.29 -11.57
N GLU A 522 18.52 -24.00 -12.02
CA GLU A 522 19.62 -24.51 -11.18
C GLU A 522 20.49 -23.41 -10.56
N GLU A 523 20.51 -22.22 -11.16
CA GLU A 523 21.27 -21.06 -10.65
C GLU A 523 20.51 -20.27 -9.57
N LEU A 524 19.20 -20.44 -9.50
CA LEU A 524 18.29 -19.54 -8.78
C LEU A 524 18.66 -19.42 -7.30
N GLU A 525 18.80 -20.53 -6.61
CA GLU A 525 19.04 -20.51 -5.16
C GLU A 525 20.41 -19.95 -4.79
N GLU A 526 21.46 -20.34 -5.54
CA GLU A 526 22.82 -19.90 -5.27
C GLU A 526 22.97 -18.40 -5.50
N LYS A 527 22.51 -17.91 -6.65
CA LYS A 527 22.61 -16.48 -7.00
C LYS A 527 21.73 -15.58 -6.12
N LEU A 528 20.55 -16.05 -5.70
CA LEU A 528 19.75 -15.33 -4.71
C LEU A 528 20.45 -15.29 -3.33
N LYS A 529 21.06 -16.38 -2.88
CA LYS A 529 21.90 -16.37 -1.66
C LYS A 529 23.04 -15.37 -1.77
N GLN A 530 23.71 -15.32 -2.92
CA GLN A 530 24.75 -14.32 -3.21
C GLN A 530 24.15 -12.89 -3.08
N ALA A 531 23.03 -12.61 -3.74
CA ALA A 531 22.37 -11.30 -3.69
C ALA A 531 22.05 -10.88 -2.24
N PHE A 532 21.44 -11.77 -1.46
CA PHE A 532 21.09 -11.50 -0.06
C PHE A 532 22.30 -11.43 0.90
N SER A 533 23.48 -11.92 0.49
CA SER A 533 24.71 -11.80 1.30
C SER A 533 25.33 -10.40 1.24
N ILE A 534 25.06 -9.62 0.19
CA ILE A 534 25.58 -8.26 -0.01
C ILE A 534 24.70 -7.28 0.80
N LYS A 535 25.29 -6.63 1.81
CA LYS A 535 24.54 -5.78 2.76
C LYS A 535 24.83 -4.29 2.63
N ASN A 536 25.85 -3.92 1.89
CA ASN A 536 26.37 -2.55 1.80
C ASN A 536 26.13 -1.87 0.43
N LYS A 537 25.51 -2.57 -0.51
CA LYS A 537 25.15 -2.04 -1.84
C LYS A 537 23.75 -2.50 -2.24
N LEU A 538 23.12 -1.74 -3.10
CA LEU A 538 21.93 -2.20 -3.81
C LEU A 538 22.34 -3.31 -4.77
N VAL A 539 21.56 -4.38 -4.81
CA VAL A 539 21.72 -5.50 -5.74
C VAL A 539 20.52 -5.56 -6.67
N PHE A 540 20.77 -5.50 -7.95
CA PHE A 540 19.74 -5.69 -8.99
C PHE A 540 19.87 -7.12 -9.54
N VAL A 541 18.87 -7.93 -9.34
CA VAL A 541 18.80 -9.31 -9.86
C VAL A 541 17.81 -9.35 -11.01
N ASP A 542 18.31 -9.55 -12.23
CA ASP A 542 17.49 -9.74 -13.43
C ASP A 542 17.26 -11.23 -13.65
N ILE A 543 16.01 -11.69 -13.56
CA ILE A 543 15.65 -13.10 -13.62
C ILE A 543 14.78 -13.35 -14.83
N ASN A 544 15.28 -14.12 -15.79
CA ASN A 544 14.48 -14.57 -16.92
C ASN A 544 13.44 -15.58 -16.45
N VAL A 545 12.17 -15.21 -16.51
CA VAL A 545 11.04 -16.07 -16.11
C VAL A 545 10.19 -16.47 -17.30
N ASP A 546 9.38 -17.52 -17.13
CA ASP A 546 8.50 -18.02 -18.17
C ASP A 546 7.51 -16.94 -18.62
N ALA A 547 7.59 -16.55 -19.89
CA ALA A 547 6.73 -15.55 -20.51
C ALA A 547 5.27 -16.02 -20.69
N ASN A 548 5.03 -17.32 -20.59
CA ASN A 548 3.70 -17.93 -20.74
C ASN A 548 3.07 -18.35 -19.40
N GLU A 549 3.75 -18.05 -18.30
CA GLU A 549 3.19 -18.28 -16.97
C GLU A 549 2.20 -17.16 -16.62
N HIS A 550 0.92 -17.54 -16.55
CA HIS A 550 -0.15 -16.63 -16.13
C HIS A 550 -0.43 -16.76 -14.64
N VAL A 551 -0.99 -15.69 -14.06
CA VAL A 551 -1.41 -15.71 -12.66
C VAL A 551 -2.70 -16.50 -12.52
N TYR A 552 -2.62 -17.64 -11.86
CA TYR A 552 -3.74 -18.46 -11.43
C TYR A 552 -3.67 -18.69 -9.91
N PRO A 553 -4.82 -18.89 -9.23
CA PRO A 553 -6.18 -18.88 -9.75
C PRO A 553 -6.63 -17.49 -10.24
N MET A 554 -7.69 -17.46 -11.04
CA MET A 554 -8.30 -16.23 -11.52
C MET A 554 -9.83 -16.37 -11.61
N GLN A 555 -10.57 -15.36 -11.15
CA GLN A 555 -12.03 -15.35 -11.30
C GLN A 555 -12.46 -15.21 -12.76
N VAL A 556 -13.52 -15.92 -13.12
CA VAL A 556 -14.18 -15.72 -14.42
C VAL A 556 -14.79 -14.32 -14.46
N ARG A 557 -14.53 -13.58 -15.54
CA ARG A 557 -15.06 -12.23 -15.71
C ARG A 557 -16.58 -12.21 -15.66
N GLY A 558 -17.14 -11.43 -14.73
CA GLY A 558 -18.61 -11.33 -14.52
C GLY A 558 -19.24 -12.58 -13.88
N GLY A 559 -18.44 -13.54 -13.45
CA GLY A 559 -18.85 -14.73 -12.72
C GLY A 559 -19.13 -14.48 -11.24
N ALA A 560 -19.60 -15.51 -10.55
CA ALA A 560 -19.63 -15.54 -9.09
C ALA A 560 -18.21 -15.72 -8.52
N MET A 561 -18.05 -15.51 -7.22
CA MET A 561 -16.71 -15.56 -6.61
C MET A 561 -16.04 -16.94 -6.70
N ASN A 562 -16.82 -18.00 -6.66
CA ASN A 562 -16.35 -19.39 -6.76
C ASN A 562 -16.23 -19.89 -8.22
N GLU A 563 -16.63 -19.10 -9.23
CA GLU A 563 -16.40 -19.41 -10.63
C GLU A 563 -14.97 -18.99 -11.01
N MET A 564 -14.03 -19.92 -10.89
CA MET A 564 -12.59 -19.64 -11.03
C MET A 564 -11.91 -20.53 -12.08
N ILE A 565 -10.92 -19.96 -12.73
CA ILE A 565 -9.94 -20.67 -13.57
C ILE A 565 -8.74 -20.99 -12.67
N LEU A 566 -8.52 -22.27 -12.39
CA LEU A 566 -7.47 -22.70 -11.47
C LEU A 566 -6.13 -22.94 -12.15
N THR A 567 -6.16 -23.34 -13.42
CA THR A 567 -4.98 -23.64 -14.24
C THR A 567 -5.16 -23.12 -15.65
N LYS A 568 -4.09 -23.13 -16.43
CA LYS A 568 -4.18 -22.74 -17.85
C LYS A 568 -5.24 -23.59 -18.59
N PRO A 569 -6.22 -22.97 -19.27
CA PRO A 569 -7.16 -23.72 -20.11
C PRO A 569 -6.44 -24.46 -21.25
N GLU A 570 -6.86 -25.68 -21.55
CA GLU A 570 -6.23 -26.52 -22.60
C GLU A 570 -6.22 -25.88 -23.99
N ASN A 571 -7.10 -24.88 -24.22
CA ASN A 571 -7.27 -24.20 -25.51
C ASN A 571 -6.83 -22.71 -25.46
N ALA A 572 -6.05 -22.28 -24.48
CA ALA A 572 -5.57 -20.89 -24.32
C ALA A 572 -4.11 -20.71 -24.70
#